data_c408be720ba9e610dfc8ad9d54bb4953
#
_entry.id   c408be720ba9e610dfc8ad9d54bb4953
#
_cell.length_a   1.000
_cell.length_b   1.000
_cell.length_c   1.000
_cell.angle_alpha   90.00
_cell.angle_beta   90.00
_cell.angle_gamma   90.00
#
_symmetry.space_group_name_H-M   'P 1'
#
loop_
_entity.id
_entity.type
_entity.pdbx_description
1 polymer ?
#
loop_
_entity_poly.entity_id
_entity_poly.type
_entity_poly.pdbx_seq_one_letter_code
_entity_poly.pdbx_strand_id
1 'polypeptide(L)'
;CEAEVDQMVLSFPVLADYCVIPAGNRLIYATHGHHHNTQTPPPLQRGDILLHGHTHVPAWESFGEDNLYLNPGSVSIPKEQSAHSYMILEGNLACWKNLDGEVYHSLEL
;
A
#
# COMPACT_ATOMS: atom_id res chain seq x y z
N CYS A 1 -10.13 -6.15 0.90
CA CYS A 1 -8.77 -5.62 1.13
C CYS A 1 -8.51 -5.27 2.59
N GLU A 2 -9.02 -6.06 3.53
CA GLU A 2 -8.87 -5.77 4.95
C GLU A 2 -8.57 -7.07 5.73
N ALA A 3 -8.29 -6.98 7.02
CA ALA A 3 -7.85 -8.10 7.85
C ALA A 3 -9.00 -8.84 8.55
N GLU A 4 -10.21 -8.82 8.00
CA GLU A 4 -11.43 -9.43 8.54
C GLU A 4 -12.00 -8.70 9.76
N VAL A 5 -11.14 -8.13 10.60
CA VAL A 5 -11.57 -7.38 11.79
C VAL A 5 -12.41 -6.17 11.42
N ASP A 6 -12.03 -5.47 10.35
CA ASP A 6 -12.76 -4.29 9.89
C ASP A 6 -14.16 -4.64 9.41
N GLN A 7 -14.33 -5.80 8.76
CA GLN A 7 -15.64 -6.26 8.30
C GLN A 7 -16.59 -6.49 9.47
N MET A 8 -16.07 -6.84 10.64
CA MET A 8 -16.90 -7.08 11.83
C MET A 8 -17.56 -5.79 12.35
N VAL A 9 -16.98 -4.63 12.06
CA VAL A 9 -17.49 -3.35 12.55
C VAL A 9 -18.07 -2.46 11.44
N LEU A 10 -17.76 -2.72 10.18
CA LEU A 10 -18.27 -1.95 9.06
C LEU A 10 -19.68 -2.40 8.66
N SER A 11 -20.51 -1.45 8.27
CA SER A 11 -21.88 -1.69 7.84
C SER A 11 -21.99 -2.00 6.33
N PHE A 12 -20.88 -2.02 5.62
CA PHE A 12 -20.81 -2.33 4.18
C PHE A 12 -19.75 -3.39 3.94
N PRO A 13 -19.87 -4.18 2.85
CA PRO A 13 -18.91 -5.27 2.61
C PRO A 13 -17.53 -4.78 2.13
N VAL A 14 -16.48 -5.43 2.63
CA VAL A 14 -15.08 -5.24 2.22
C VAL A 14 -14.50 -6.63 1.94
N LEU A 15 -15.02 -7.32 0.94
CA LEU A 15 -14.82 -8.77 0.76
C LEU A 15 -13.67 -9.14 -0.18
N ALA A 16 -13.18 -8.19 -1.00
CA ALA A 16 -12.11 -8.50 -1.97
C ALA A 16 -10.76 -8.69 -1.27
N ASP A 17 -10.01 -9.71 -1.70
CA ASP A 17 -8.65 -9.95 -1.18
C ASP A 17 -7.68 -8.88 -1.65
N TYR A 18 -7.85 -8.37 -2.86
CA TYR A 18 -7.07 -7.25 -3.40
C TYR A 18 -7.89 -6.50 -4.45
N CYS A 19 -7.47 -5.29 -4.77
CA CYS A 19 -8.00 -4.53 -5.90
C CYS A 19 -6.86 -4.12 -6.83
N VAL A 20 -7.20 -3.86 -8.10
CA VAL A 20 -6.22 -3.50 -9.12
C VAL A 20 -6.53 -2.10 -9.62
N ILE A 21 -5.52 -1.24 -9.60
CA ILE A 21 -5.62 0.16 -9.99
C ILE A 21 -4.58 0.44 -11.08
N PRO A 22 -4.97 0.94 -12.25
CA PRO A 22 -3.99 1.33 -13.27
C PRO A 22 -3.25 2.61 -12.86
N ALA A 23 -1.94 2.63 -13.12
CA ALA A 23 -1.07 3.79 -12.88
C ALA A 23 -0.08 3.89 -14.03
N GLY A 24 -0.41 4.69 -15.04
CA GLY A 24 0.39 4.77 -16.26
C GLY A 24 0.43 3.42 -16.97
N ASN A 25 1.64 2.91 -17.20
CA ASN A 25 1.86 1.61 -17.85
C ASN A 25 1.95 0.44 -16.84
N ARG A 26 1.72 0.71 -15.56
CA ARG A 26 1.84 -0.28 -14.48
C ARG A 26 0.48 -0.51 -13.84
N LEU A 27 0.32 -1.68 -13.23
CA LEU A 27 -0.85 -1.98 -12.41
C LEU A 27 -0.43 -1.98 -10.94
N ILE A 28 -1.26 -1.38 -10.09
CA ILE A 28 -1.10 -1.42 -8.65
C ILE A 28 -2.07 -2.45 -8.09
N TYR A 29 -1.53 -3.44 -7.40
CA TYR A 29 -2.32 -4.41 -6.64
C TYR A 29 -2.33 -3.94 -5.19
N ALA A 30 -3.48 -3.47 -4.73
CA ALA A 30 -3.66 -2.96 -3.38
C ALA A 30 -4.37 -4.01 -2.52
N THR A 31 -3.81 -4.29 -1.35
CA THR A 31 -4.33 -5.29 -0.43
C THR A 31 -4.00 -4.89 1.02
N HIS A 32 -4.50 -5.65 2.00
CA HIS A 32 -4.14 -5.39 3.39
C HIS A 32 -2.68 -5.78 3.71
N GLY A 33 -2.24 -6.95 3.28
CA GLY A 33 -0.88 -7.44 3.49
C GLY A 33 -0.76 -8.69 4.38
N HIS A 34 -1.85 -9.14 5.01
CA HIS A 34 -1.82 -10.32 5.87
C HIS A 34 -1.81 -11.63 5.06
N HIS A 35 -2.41 -11.64 3.87
CA HIS A 35 -2.41 -12.79 2.96
C HIS A 35 -1.45 -12.57 1.79
N HIS A 36 -1.61 -11.47 1.08
CA HIS A 36 -0.76 -11.09 -0.07
C HIS A 36 0.26 -10.06 0.37
N ASN A 37 1.54 -10.37 0.18
CA ASN A 37 2.68 -9.52 0.53
C ASN A 37 3.85 -9.84 -0.41
N THR A 38 5.06 -9.35 -0.13
CA THR A 38 6.23 -9.59 -1.00
C THR A 38 6.65 -11.06 -1.03
N GLN A 39 6.31 -11.84 -0.02
CA GLN A 39 6.66 -13.28 0.07
C GLN A 39 5.60 -14.16 -0.61
N THR A 40 4.33 -13.75 -0.55
CA THR A 40 3.21 -14.42 -1.20
C THR A 40 2.41 -13.39 -2.00
N PRO A 41 3.00 -12.86 -3.10
CA PRO A 41 2.38 -11.77 -3.83
C PRO A 41 1.11 -12.22 -4.58
N PRO A 42 0.20 -11.29 -4.89
CA PRO A 42 -0.88 -11.55 -5.83
C PRO A 42 -0.30 -11.80 -7.23
N PRO A 43 -1.12 -12.08 -8.26
CA PRO A 43 -0.59 -12.44 -9.58
C PRO A 43 0.03 -11.25 -10.34
N LEU A 44 1.10 -10.69 -9.78
CA LEU A 44 1.83 -9.57 -10.37
C LEU A 44 2.53 -9.98 -11.66
N GLN A 45 2.49 -9.08 -12.63
CA GLN A 45 3.34 -9.13 -13.80
C GLN A 45 4.62 -8.34 -13.54
N ARG A 46 5.62 -8.53 -14.39
CA ARG A 46 6.86 -7.74 -14.33
C ARG A 46 6.53 -6.24 -14.38
N GLY A 47 7.05 -5.48 -13.45
CA GLY A 47 6.85 -4.05 -13.37
C GLY A 47 5.60 -3.62 -12.59
N ASP A 48 4.72 -4.53 -12.21
CA ASP A 48 3.55 -4.21 -11.41
C ASP A 48 3.93 -3.83 -9.98
N ILE A 49 3.04 -3.12 -9.32
CA ILE A 49 3.26 -2.54 -8.00
C ILE A 49 2.38 -3.25 -6.98
N LEU A 50 2.97 -3.62 -5.85
CA LEU A 50 2.25 -4.14 -4.69
C LEU A 50 2.14 -3.02 -3.66
N LEU A 51 0.91 -2.67 -3.28
CA LEU A 51 0.62 -1.67 -2.26
C LEU A 51 -0.11 -2.37 -1.10
N HIS A 52 0.50 -2.40 0.06
CA HIS A 52 -0.18 -2.96 1.25
C HIS A 52 0.26 -2.26 2.53
N GLY A 53 -0.57 -2.36 3.56
CA GLY A 53 -0.29 -1.87 4.90
C GLY A 53 0.19 -2.97 5.84
N HIS A 54 -0.58 -3.31 6.84
CA HIS A 54 -0.39 -4.40 7.80
C HIS A 54 0.82 -4.24 8.73
N THR A 55 2.00 -3.94 8.21
CA THR A 55 3.22 -3.81 9.02
C THR A 55 3.27 -2.53 9.84
N HIS A 56 2.48 -1.52 9.48
CA HIS A 56 2.47 -0.18 10.07
C HIS A 56 3.80 0.58 9.91
N VAL A 57 4.58 0.21 8.90
CA VAL A 57 5.86 0.84 8.58
C VAL A 57 5.84 1.29 7.12
N PRO A 58 6.07 2.58 6.83
CA PRO A 58 6.10 3.04 5.45
C PRO A 58 7.25 2.40 4.67
N ALA A 59 7.02 2.11 3.40
CA ALA A 59 8.02 1.47 2.56
C ALA A 59 7.87 1.88 1.09
N TRP A 60 9.00 1.84 0.37
CA TRP A 60 9.11 2.07 -1.07
C TRP A 60 10.30 1.27 -1.59
N GLU A 61 10.12 -0.02 -1.75
CA GLU A 61 11.21 -0.98 -2.01
C GLU A 61 11.00 -1.72 -3.32
N SER A 62 12.12 -2.02 -4.01
CA SER A 62 12.08 -2.89 -5.18
C SER A 62 12.10 -4.34 -4.74
N PHE A 63 11.39 -5.20 -5.47
CA PHE A 63 11.42 -6.64 -5.26
C PHE A 63 11.08 -7.37 -6.56
N GLY A 64 11.33 -8.68 -6.59
CA GLY A 64 10.95 -9.51 -7.73
C GLY A 64 11.56 -9.05 -9.05
N GLU A 65 10.77 -9.09 -10.11
CA GLU A 65 11.18 -8.72 -11.47
C GLU A 65 10.73 -7.29 -11.80
N ASP A 66 11.51 -6.31 -11.40
CA ASP A 66 11.20 -4.89 -11.56
C ASP A 66 9.88 -4.46 -10.88
N ASN A 67 9.46 -5.22 -9.87
CA ASN A 67 8.30 -4.88 -9.07
C ASN A 67 8.66 -3.87 -7.98
N LEU A 68 7.65 -3.18 -7.50
CA LEU A 68 7.81 -2.17 -6.45
C LEU A 68 6.81 -2.48 -5.33
N TYR A 69 7.31 -2.46 -4.10
CA TYR A 69 6.47 -2.58 -2.90
C TYR A 69 6.32 -1.22 -2.25
N LEU A 70 5.09 -0.79 -2.03
CA LEU A 70 4.74 0.46 -1.37
C LEU A 70 3.90 0.18 -0.14
N ASN A 71 4.19 0.90 0.94
CA ASN A 71 3.39 0.84 2.16
C ASN A 71 3.16 2.27 2.67
N PRO A 72 1.90 2.66 2.91
CA PRO A 72 1.59 4.02 3.37
C PRO A 72 2.00 4.29 4.82
N GLY A 73 2.37 3.27 5.57
CA GLY A 73 2.56 3.38 7.02
C GLY A 73 1.24 3.26 7.76
N SER A 74 1.15 3.88 8.91
CA SER A 74 -0.07 3.85 9.73
C SER A 74 -0.48 5.25 10.17
N VAL A 75 -1.76 5.53 10.04
CA VAL A 75 -2.36 6.78 10.53
C VAL A 75 -2.46 6.76 12.05
N SER A 76 -2.77 5.60 12.64
CA SER A 76 -3.12 5.50 14.05
C SER A 76 -2.02 4.87 14.92
N ILE A 77 -1.33 3.84 14.42
CA ILE A 77 -0.38 3.05 15.23
C ILE A 77 0.89 2.79 14.42
N PRO A 78 1.69 3.83 14.14
CA PRO A 78 2.95 3.64 13.42
C PRO A 78 3.93 2.82 14.25
N LYS A 79 4.76 2.01 13.58
CA LYS A 79 5.78 1.17 14.21
C LYS A 79 7.17 1.60 13.74
N GLU A 80 8.19 1.07 14.42
CA GLU A 80 9.61 1.34 14.14
C GLU A 80 9.94 2.84 14.11
N GLN A 81 9.32 3.62 15.02
CA GLN A 81 9.54 5.06 15.16
C GLN A 81 9.15 5.85 13.90
N SER A 82 8.31 5.29 13.04
CA SER A 82 7.82 6.00 11.87
C SER A 82 6.75 7.03 12.24
N ALA A 83 6.57 8.02 11.38
CA ALA A 83 5.53 9.03 11.58
C ALA A 83 4.15 8.45 11.35
N HIS A 84 3.12 9.06 11.94
CA HIS A 84 1.73 8.84 11.53
C HIS A 84 1.63 9.30 10.07
N SER A 85 1.28 8.40 9.16
CA SER A 85 1.41 8.71 7.74
C SER A 85 0.33 8.07 6.87
N TYR A 86 0.19 8.61 5.68
CA TYR A 86 -0.67 8.13 4.61
C TYR A 86 -0.02 8.43 3.26
N MET A 87 -0.57 7.85 2.20
CA MET A 87 -0.11 8.10 0.84
C MET A 87 -1.19 8.76 0.00
N ILE A 88 -0.76 9.56 -0.95
CA ILE A 88 -1.61 10.06 -2.03
C ILE A 88 -1.00 9.60 -3.36
N LEU A 89 -1.85 9.04 -4.22
CA LEU A 89 -1.51 8.72 -5.59
C LEU A 89 -2.18 9.74 -6.50
N GLU A 90 -1.38 10.46 -7.28
CA GLU A 90 -1.87 11.48 -8.20
C GLU A 90 -1.16 11.29 -9.54
N GLY A 91 -1.90 10.77 -10.52
CA GLY A 91 -1.29 10.34 -11.77
C GLY A 91 -0.30 9.20 -11.54
N ASN A 92 0.97 9.42 -11.89
CA ASN A 92 2.05 8.47 -11.66
C ASN A 92 2.95 8.87 -10.47
N LEU A 93 2.52 9.83 -9.65
CA LEU A 93 3.28 10.29 -8.49
C LEU A 93 2.68 9.74 -7.20
N ALA A 94 3.52 9.07 -6.41
CA ALA A 94 3.18 8.62 -5.08
C ALA A 94 3.85 9.53 -4.05
N CYS A 95 3.08 10.04 -3.10
CA CYS A 95 3.57 10.91 -2.03
C CYS A 95 3.21 10.34 -0.68
N TRP A 96 4.18 10.27 0.23
CA TRP A 96 3.95 9.94 1.64
C TRP A 96 3.86 11.21 2.45
N LYS A 97 2.80 11.34 3.23
CA LYS A 97 2.53 12.54 4.02
C LYS A 97 2.33 12.19 5.50
N ASN A 98 2.74 13.10 6.37
CA ASN A 98 2.39 13.02 7.79
C ASN A 98 1.00 13.65 8.03
N LEU A 99 0.52 13.62 9.27
CA LEU A 99 -0.81 14.16 9.60
C LEU A 99 -0.88 15.68 9.60
N ASP A 100 0.26 16.38 9.49
CA ASP A 100 0.29 17.82 9.27
C ASP A 100 0.14 18.18 7.79
N GLY A 101 0.06 17.17 6.91
CA GLY A 101 -0.05 17.35 5.48
C GLY A 101 1.27 17.59 4.78
N GLU A 102 2.39 17.40 5.46
CA GLU A 102 3.72 17.57 4.89
C GLU A 102 4.15 16.32 4.14
N VAL A 103 4.66 16.49 2.92
CA VAL A 103 5.23 15.40 2.13
C VAL A 103 6.63 15.11 2.66
N TYR A 104 6.87 13.88 3.14
CA TYR A 104 8.21 13.49 3.59
C TYR A 104 8.92 12.54 2.64
N HIS A 105 8.21 11.96 1.68
CA HIS A 105 8.78 11.15 0.60
C HIS A 105 7.89 11.20 -0.62
N SER A 106 8.47 11.16 -1.81
CA SER A 106 7.73 11.07 -3.06
C SER A 106 8.47 10.18 -4.05
N LEU A 107 7.73 9.52 -4.92
CA LEU A 107 8.26 8.57 -5.89
C LEU A 107 7.42 8.61 -7.16
N GLU A 108 8.07 8.72 -8.31
CA GLU A 108 7.42 8.52 -9.61
C GLU A 108 7.30 7.03 -9.91
N LEU A 109 6.11 6.62 -10.30
CA LEU A 109 5.81 5.22 -10.61
C LEU A 109 6.03 4.86 -12.08
#